data_ef9aed0ed5e8e3b96b73a45f666db4a5
#
_entry.id   ef9aed0ed5e8e3b96b73a45f666db4a5
#
_cell.length_a   1.000
_cell.length_b   1.000
_cell.length_c   1.000
_cell.angle_alpha   90.00
_cell.angle_beta   90.00
_cell.angle_gamma   90.00
#
_symmetry.space_group_name_H-M   'P 1'
#
loop_
_entity.id
_entity.type
_entity.pdbx_description
1 polymer ?
#
loop_
_entity_poly.entity_id
_entity_poly.type
_entity_poly.pdbx_seq_one_letter_code
_entity_poly.pdbx_strand_id
1 'polypeptide(L)'
;MEVNEQSRRGRVARLKRVIIFLLIFFLLLPLVICLILGIRIRELNSRLDELTALLNARLDSGAGIERSIPREETSEAIETPTEEDTEEEEVPESALHKVYLTFDDGPSVYTDQILDILKEYNVKATFFVVGKEDEVSLAAYKRIVDEGHTLAIHSYSHKYGDIYQSVDGYAYDLEKLETLLYETTGAQCKYVRFPGGSSNKVSKVSMADIIHYVHSVDMEYFDWNISASDAVNTALAPESIVSNVMNNIDRYETDIVLLHDTGSRKSTVDALPAIIESIQAKEGYELLPIDDDTELIQHLKIEE
;
A
#
# COMPACT_ATOMS: atom_id res chain seq x y z
N MET A 1 11.95 -12.93 70.31
CA MET A 1 11.70 -13.72 69.07
C MET A 1 10.25 -13.62 68.55
N GLU A 2 9.25 -13.43 69.38
CA GLU A 2 7.81 -13.41 68.96
C GLU A 2 7.41 -12.19 68.09
N VAL A 3 7.98 -11.00 68.26
CA VAL A 3 7.63 -9.81 67.51
C VAL A 3 7.96 -9.95 65.98
N ASN A 4 8.96 -10.75 65.65
CA ASN A 4 9.40 -10.96 64.27
C ASN A 4 8.48 -11.93 63.50
N GLU A 5 7.86 -12.85 64.20
CA GLU A 5 6.95 -13.85 63.64
C GLU A 5 5.58 -13.26 63.28
N GLN A 6 5.03 -12.38 64.11
CA GLN A 6 3.77 -11.67 63.81
C GLN A 6 3.89 -10.75 62.58
N SER A 7 5.01 -10.04 62.47
CA SER A 7 5.29 -9.19 61.29
C SER A 7 5.43 -10.02 59.99
N ARG A 8 6.00 -11.23 60.06
CA ARG A 8 6.15 -12.15 58.92
C ARG A 8 4.79 -12.72 58.50
N ARG A 9 3.93 -13.13 59.44
CA ARG A 9 2.57 -13.62 59.16
C ARG A 9 1.69 -12.55 58.52
N GLY A 10 1.79 -11.27 58.91
CA GLY A 10 1.08 -10.16 58.31
C GLY A 10 1.50 -9.88 56.88
N ARG A 11 2.81 -9.97 56.57
CA ARG A 11 3.31 -9.80 55.19
C ARG A 11 2.86 -10.93 54.27
N VAL A 12 2.90 -12.17 54.72
CA VAL A 12 2.43 -13.34 53.95
C VAL A 12 0.92 -13.24 53.67
N ALA A 13 0.13 -12.80 54.62
CA ALA A 13 -1.32 -12.63 54.47
C ALA A 13 -1.66 -11.51 53.44
N ARG A 14 -0.89 -10.40 53.42
CA ARG A 14 -1.05 -9.36 52.39
C ARG A 14 -0.65 -9.87 51.01
N LEU A 15 0.47 -10.56 50.88
CA LEU A 15 0.93 -11.15 49.63
C LEU A 15 -0.08 -12.13 49.05
N LYS A 16 -0.65 -13.02 49.87
CA LYS A 16 -1.72 -13.93 49.42
C LYS A 16 -2.95 -13.21 48.90
N ARG A 17 -3.38 -12.10 49.54
CA ARG A 17 -4.53 -11.30 49.04
C ARG A 17 -4.21 -10.64 47.70
N VAL A 18 -3.00 -10.09 47.50
CA VAL A 18 -2.57 -9.50 46.23
C VAL A 18 -2.54 -10.56 45.13
N ILE A 19 -1.99 -11.75 45.41
CA ILE A 19 -1.96 -12.84 44.43
C ILE A 19 -3.38 -13.27 44.03
N ILE A 20 -4.28 -13.44 45.01
CA ILE A 20 -5.68 -13.80 44.73
C ILE A 20 -6.37 -12.72 43.90
N PHE A 21 -6.15 -11.44 44.25
CA PHE A 21 -6.70 -10.31 43.47
C PHE A 21 -6.19 -10.30 42.04
N LEU A 22 -4.89 -10.50 41.80
CA LEU A 22 -4.31 -10.59 40.46
C LEU A 22 -4.86 -11.77 39.68
N LEU A 23 -5.01 -12.92 40.29
CA LEU A 23 -5.60 -14.10 39.64
C LEU A 23 -7.05 -13.83 39.18
N ILE A 24 -7.86 -13.25 40.07
CA ILE A 24 -9.25 -12.86 39.72
C ILE A 24 -9.28 -11.79 38.62
N PHE A 25 -8.40 -10.80 38.69
CA PHE A 25 -8.30 -9.74 37.68
C PHE A 25 -7.96 -10.32 36.31
N PHE A 26 -6.92 -11.17 36.20
CA PHE A 26 -6.54 -11.78 34.94
C PHE A 26 -7.57 -12.80 34.41
N LEU A 27 -8.39 -13.39 35.30
CA LEU A 27 -9.48 -14.27 34.88
C LEU A 27 -10.68 -13.46 34.34
N LEU A 28 -11.00 -12.32 34.94
CA LEU A 28 -12.18 -11.49 34.56
C LEU A 28 -11.88 -10.55 33.39
N LEU A 29 -10.64 -10.08 33.22
CA LEU A 29 -10.25 -9.14 32.18
C LEU A 29 -10.60 -9.63 30.77
N PRO A 30 -10.28 -10.87 30.33
CA PRO A 30 -10.67 -11.35 29.02
C PRO A 30 -12.18 -11.45 28.82
N LEU A 31 -12.95 -11.76 29.87
CA LEU A 31 -14.41 -11.80 29.79
C LEU A 31 -14.99 -10.39 29.53
N VAL A 32 -14.45 -9.38 30.20
CA VAL A 32 -14.86 -7.97 29.96
C VAL A 32 -14.48 -7.54 28.55
N ILE A 33 -13.28 -7.87 28.07
CA ILE A 33 -12.84 -7.56 26.70
C ILE A 33 -13.77 -8.23 25.68
N CYS A 34 -14.08 -9.52 25.85
CA CYS A 34 -15.01 -10.23 24.96
C CYS A 34 -16.41 -9.62 24.95
N LEU A 35 -16.89 -9.15 26.09
CA LEU A 35 -18.19 -8.47 26.17
C LEU A 35 -18.19 -7.16 25.41
N ILE A 36 -17.15 -6.33 25.58
CA ILE A 36 -17.00 -5.05 24.87
C ILE A 36 -16.90 -5.28 23.36
N LEU A 37 -16.09 -6.26 22.93
CA LEU A 37 -15.96 -6.64 21.51
C LEU A 37 -17.29 -7.12 20.94
N GLY A 38 -18.03 -7.94 21.68
CA GLY A 38 -19.34 -8.41 21.27
C GLY A 38 -20.38 -7.29 21.07
N ILE A 39 -20.33 -6.26 21.92
CA ILE A 39 -21.19 -5.06 21.76
C ILE A 39 -20.77 -4.28 20.51
N ARG A 40 -19.49 -4.08 20.29
CA ARG A 40 -18.97 -3.37 19.10
C ARG A 40 -19.31 -4.07 17.80
N ILE A 41 -19.18 -5.40 17.77
CA ILE A 41 -19.55 -6.20 16.58
C ILE A 41 -21.04 -6.07 16.28
N ARG A 42 -21.91 -6.09 17.29
CA ARG A 42 -23.36 -5.88 17.08
C ARG A 42 -23.68 -4.49 16.54
N GLU A 43 -23.01 -3.46 17.06
CA GLU A 43 -23.17 -2.09 16.57
C GLU A 43 -22.74 -1.94 15.12
N LEU A 44 -21.58 -2.54 14.75
CA LEU A 44 -21.10 -2.54 13.36
C LEU A 44 -22.07 -3.27 12.42
N ASN A 45 -22.54 -4.47 12.81
CA ASN A 45 -23.48 -5.24 11.99
C ASN A 45 -24.80 -4.47 11.78
N SER A 46 -25.30 -3.78 12.81
CA SER A 46 -26.51 -2.96 12.67
C SER A 46 -26.33 -1.81 11.68
N ARG A 47 -25.14 -1.16 11.67
CA ARG A 47 -24.83 -0.12 10.68
C ARG A 47 -24.68 -0.70 9.26
N LEU A 48 -24.13 -1.89 9.14
CA LEU A 48 -24.00 -2.59 7.86
C LEU A 48 -25.39 -2.92 7.28
N ASP A 49 -26.31 -3.42 8.12
CA ASP A 49 -27.68 -3.71 7.71
C ASP A 49 -28.43 -2.44 7.26
N GLU A 50 -28.23 -1.32 7.95
CA GLU A 50 -28.80 -0.02 7.59
C GLU A 50 -28.27 0.49 6.24
N LEU A 51 -26.96 0.40 6.02
CA LEU A 51 -26.32 0.77 4.74
C LEU A 51 -26.79 -0.12 3.59
N THR A 52 -26.94 -1.41 3.84
CA THR A 52 -27.43 -2.36 2.83
C THR A 52 -28.89 -2.08 2.48
N ALA A 53 -29.71 -1.73 3.45
CA ALA A 53 -31.11 -1.33 3.21
C ALA A 53 -31.21 -0.03 2.39
N LEU A 54 -30.36 0.97 2.68
CA LEU A 54 -30.27 2.22 1.92
C LEU A 54 -29.81 1.99 0.48
N LEU A 55 -28.84 1.11 0.27
CA LEU A 55 -28.33 0.75 -1.06
C LEU A 55 -29.41 0.06 -1.90
N ASN A 56 -30.11 -0.91 -1.31
CA ASN A 56 -31.21 -1.62 -1.99
C ASN A 56 -32.38 -0.68 -2.33
N ALA A 57 -32.75 0.24 -1.43
CA ALA A 57 -33.76 1.25 -1.70
C ALA A 57 -33.35 2.21 -2.84
N ARG A 58 -32.05 2.48 -3.01
CA ARG A 58 -31.53 3.32 -4.10
C ARG A 58 -31.51 2.57 -5.44
N LEU A 59 -31.24 1.28 -5.43
CA LEU A 59 -31.32 0.41 -6.61
C LEU A 59 -32.77 0.23 -7.10
N ASP A 60 -33.72 0.04 -6.19
CA ASP A 60 -35.13 -0.09 -6.51
C ASP A 60 -35.77 1.22 -7.04
N SER A 61 -35.22 2.38 -6.66
CA SER A 61 -35.64 3.69 -7.17
C SER A 61 -35.06 4.05 -8.54
N GLY A 62 -34.03 3.32 -9.01
CA GLY A 62 -33.36 3.52 -10.31
C GLY A 62 -33.96 2.73 -11.49
N ALA A 63 -34.91 1.85 -11.28
CA ALA A 63 -35.53 1.02 -12.33
C ALA A 63 -36.73 1.72 -13.00
N GLY A 64 -36.48 2.84 -13.68
CA GLY A 64 -37.55 3.55 -14.36
C GLY A 64 -37.07 4.61 -15.35
N ILE A 65 -36.13 4.28 -16.24
CA ILE A 65 -35.89 5.10 -17.44
C ILE A 65 -35.74 4.17 -18.64
N GLU A 66 -36.88 3.81 -19.23
CA GLU A 66 -36.93 3.34 -20.62
C GLU A 66 -36.55 4.51 -21.53
N ARG A 67 -35.42 4.43 -22.22
CA ARG A 67 -35.14 5.25 -23.40
C ARG A 67 -35.47 4.46 -24.64
N SER A 68 -36.60 4.79 -25.22
CA SER A 68 -37.00 4.44 -26.58
C SER A 68 -36.05 5.11 -27.58
N ILE A 69 -35.35 4.29 -28.37
CA ILE A 69 -34.56 4.71 -29.53
C ILE A 69 -35.47 4.60 -30.75
N PRO A 70 -35.68 5.64 -31.55
CA PRO A 70 -36.34 5.50 -32.86
C PRO A 70 -35.32 4.93 -33.86
N ARG A 71 -35.74 3.84 -34.51
CA ARG A 71 -35.05 3.22 -35.64
C ARG A 71 -35.52 3.95 -36.91
N GLU A 72 -34.61 4.63 -37.61
CA GLU A 72 -34.81 5.07 -38.98
C GLU A 72 -33.86 4.26 -39.89
N GLU A 73 -34.51 3.47 -40.79
CA GLU A 73 -33.86 2.84 -41.93
C GLU A 73 -33.79 3.83 -43.08
N THR A 74 -32.61 4.01 -43.65
CA THR A 74 -32.47 4.37 -45.08
C THR A 74 -31.22 3.78 -45.65
N SER A 75 -31.39 3.03 -46.72
CA SER A 75 -30.38 2.45 -47.59
C SER A 75 -29.91 3.54 -48.56
N GLU A 76 -28.62 3.49 -48.92
CA GLU A 76 -28.10 3.41 -50.30
C GLU A 76 -26.67 3.99 -50.42
N ALA A 77 -25.93 3.23 -51.18
CA ALA A 77 -24.85 3.57 -52.11
C ALA A 77 -23.40 3.41 -51.66
N ILE A 78 -22.78 2.40 -52.26
CA ILE A 78 -21.35 2.06 -52.28
C ILE A 78 -20.62 3.15 -53.08
N GLU A 79 -19.72 3.88 -52.44
CA GLU A 79 -18.56 4.49 -53.14
C GLU A 79 -17.29 4.21 -52.29
N THR A 80 -16.29 3.73 -52.97
CA THR A 80 -14.96 3.42 -52.46
C THR A 80 -14.26 4.66 -51.99
N PRO A 81 -13.77 4.78 -50.76
CA PRO A 81 -12.94 5.91 -50.39
C PRO A 81 -11.46 5.57 -50.61
N THR A 82 -10.83 6.56 -51.17
CA THR A 82 -9.43 6.90 -51.19
C THR A 82 -8.81 6.75 -49.80
N GLU A 83 -7.58 6.26 -49.75
CA GLU A 83 -6.72 6.23 -48.57
C GLU A 83 -6.60 7.69 -48.03
N GLU A 84 -7.29 7.97 -46.93
CA GLU A 84 -6.99 9.11 -46.05
C GLU A 84 -6.05 8.62 -44.96
N ASP A 85 -4.88 9.23 -44.90
CA ASP A 85 -3.96 9.22 -43.78
C ASP A 85 -4.76 9.53 -42.50
N THR A 86 -4.98 8.53 -41.69
CA THR A 86 -5.47 8.73 -40.32
C THR A 86 -4.28 9.26 -39.53
N GLU A 87 -4.14 10.57 -39.41
CA GLU A 87 -3.34 11.17 -38.36
C GLU A 87 -3.96 10.66 -37.04
N GLU A 88 -3.27 9.74 -36.38
CA GLU A 88 -3.54 9.44 -34.96
C GLU A 88 -3.35 10.79 -34.22
N GLU A 89 -4.43 11.38 -33.75
CA GLU A 89 -4.38 12.52 -32.82
C GLU A 89 -3.63 12.02 -31.58
N GLU A 90 -2.35 12.33 -31.47
CA GLU A 90 -1.59 12.17 -30.23
C GLU A 90 -2.29 13.02 -29.16
N VAL A 91 -2.93 12.37 -28.19
CA VAL A 91 -3.48 13.02 -27.00
C VAL A 91 -2.29 13.71 -26.31
N PRO A 92 -2.37 15.02 -26.02
CA PRO A 92 -1.27 15.72 -25.37
C PRO A 92 -0.91 15.00 -24.06
N GLU A 93 0.37 14.74 -23.83
CA GLU A 93 0.91 14.04 -22.64
C GLU A 93 0.41 14.64 -21.31
N SER A 94 0.09 15.94 -21.30
CA SER A 94 -0.51 16.67 -20.18
C SER A 94 -1.99 16.35 -19.92
N ALA A 95 -2.64 15.55 -20.78
CA ALA A 95 -4.06 15.18 -20.65
C ALA A 95 -4.24 13.73 -20.14
N LEU A 96 -3.16 12.97 -19.97
CA LEU A 96 -3.21 11.59 -19.47
C LEU A 96 -3.25 11.57 -17.95
N HIS A 97 -4.16 10.75 -17.40
CA HIS A 97 -4.23 10.46 -15.97
C HIS A 97 -3.17 9.41 -15.62
N LYS A 98 -2.17 9.80 -14.86
CA LYS A 98 -1.00 8.97 -14.57
C LYS A 98 -1.23 8.13 -13.31
N VAL A 99 -1.05 6.82 -13.44
CA VAL A 99 -1.21 5.86 -12.34
C VAL A 99 0.07 5.09 -12.13
N TYR A 100 0.57 5.08 -10.90
CA TYR A 100 1.81 4.42 -10.50
C TYR A 100 1.50 3.29 -9.53
N LEU A 101 1.63 2.03 -9.99
CA LEU A 101 1.55 0.89 -9.09
C LEU A 101 2.86 0.75 -8.34
N THR A 102 2.80 0.77 -7.01
CA THR A 102 4.00 0.68 -6.16
C THR A 102 3.88 -0.45 -5.16
N PHE A 103 4.97 -1.21 -4.98
CA PHE A 103 5.03 -2.38 -4.12
C PHE A 103 6.08 -2.20 -3.04
N ASP A 104 5.67 -2.23 -1.76
CA ASP A 104 6.54 -2.12 -0.60
C ASP A 104 6.91 -3.51 -0.03
N ASP A 105 8.00 -3.60 0.74
CA ASP A 105 8.44 -4.76 1.54
C ASP A 105 9.02 -5.95 0.77
N GLY A 106 9.02 -5.92 -0.56
CA GLY A 106 9.66 -6.96 -1.36
C GLY A 106 11.19 -6.98 -1.24
N PRO A 107 11.85 -8.01 -1.78
CA PRO A 107 11.30 -9.20 -2.44
C PRO A 107 10.63 -10.21 -1.50
N SER A 108 9.63 -10.92 -1.99
CA SER A 108 8.96 -12.01 -1.26
C SER A 108 8.87 -13.27 -2.14
N VAL A 109 8.21 -14.29 -1.62
CA VAL A 109 7.89 -15.49 -2.41
C VAL A 109 6.93 -15.23 -3.58
N TYR A 110 6.36 -14.02 -3.64
CA TYR A 110 5.42 -13.60 -4.67
C TYR A 110 5.99 -12.59 -5.67
N THR A 111 7.19 -12.06 -5.45
CA THR A 111 7.81 -11.06 -6.35
C THR A 111 7.85 -11.53 -7.79
N ASP A 112 8.26 -12.77 -8.03
CA ASP A 112 8.30 -13.34 -9.38
C ASP A 112 6.92 -13.39 -10.03
N GLN A 113 5.87 -13.74 -9.27
CA GLN A 113 4.50 -13.76 -9.79
C GLN A 113 3.99 -12.34 -10.10
N ILE A 114 4.33 -11.35 -9.27
CA ILE A 114 4.01 -9.93 -9.53
C ILE A 114 4.66 -9.48 -10.82
N LEU A 115 5.96 -9.77 -11.00
CA LEU A 115 6.71 -9.42 -12.21
C LEU A 115 6.17 -10.12 -13.46
N ASP A 116 5.78 -11.41 -13.35
CA ASP A 116 5.16 -12.16 -14.45
C ASP A 116 3.83 -11.52 -14.88
N ILE A 117 2.97 -11.11 -13.92
CA ILE A 117 1.71 -10.43 -14.22
C ILE A 117 1.99 -9.08 -14.89
N LEU A 118 2.86 -8.24 -14.32
CA LEU A 118 3.21 -6.94 -14.91
C LEU A 118 3.73 -7.09 -16.34
N LYS A 119 4.52 -8.13 -16.61
CA LYS A 119 5.03 -8.45 -17.94
C LYS A 119 3.93 -8.90 -18.91
N GLU A 120 2.99 -9.74 -18.44
CA GLU A 120 1.85 -10.20 -19.24
C GLU A 120 0.98 -9.03 -19.72
N TYR A 121 0.76 -8.05 -18.85
CA TYR A 121 -0.03 -6.85 -19.15
C TYR A 121 0.79 -5.71 -19.78
N ASN A 122 2.10 -5.89 -20.00
CA ASN A 122 3.05 -4.87 -20.49
C ASN A 122 3.03 -3.59 -19.62
N VAL A 123 2.98 -3.73 -18.30
CA VAL A 123 2.96 -2.63 -17.33
C VAL A 123 4.28 -2.56 -16.60
N LYS A 124 4.76 -1.33 -16.35
CA LYS A 124 5.90 -1.08 -15.46
C LYS A 124 5.41 -0.52 -14.13
N ALA A 125 6.13 -0.85 -13.06
CA ALA A 125 5.79 -0.49 -11.69
C ALA A 125 7.04 -0.05 -10.91
N THR A 126 6.86 0.39 -9.67
CA THR A 126 7.96 0.76 -8.77
C THR A 126 7.97 -0.16 -7.56
N PHE A 127 9.14 -0.66 -7.20
CA PHE A 127 9.35 -1.54 -6.07
C PHE A 127 10.21 -0.85 -5.01
N PHE A 128 9.61 -0.50 -3.88
CA PHE A 128 10.30 -0.01 -2.69
C PHE A 128 10.72 -1.22 -1.83
N VAL A 129 11.95 -1.65 -2.01
CA VAL A 129 12.40 -2.94 -1.49
C VAL A 129 13.05 -2.87 -0.11
N VAL A 130 13.08 -4.01 0.59
CA VAL A 130 13.83 -4.20 1.84
C VAL A 130 15.07 -5.04 1.61
N GLY A 131 16.07 -4.95 2.53
CA GLY A 131 17.35 -5.66 2.39
C GLY A 131 17.23 -7.15 2.64
N LYS A 132 17.55 -7.96 1.61
CA LYS A 132 17.64 -9.42 1.66
C LYS A 132 18.83 -9.89 0.85
N GLU A 133 19.62 -10.82 1.41
CA GLU A 133 20.89 -11.27 0.82
C GLU A 133 20.84 -12.74 0.32
N ASP A 134 19.67 -13.37 0.36
CA ASP A 134 19.49 -14.71 -0.21
C ASP A 134 19.44 -14.68 -1.75
N GLU A 135 19.84 -15.79 -2.38
CA GLU A 135 19.97 -15.88 -3.83
C GLU A 135 18.69 -15.53 -4.60
N VAL A 136 17.52 -15.89 -4.05
CA VAL A 136 16.22 -15.63 -4.68
C VAL A 136 15.93 -14.12 -4.66
N SER A 137 16.16 -13.47 -3.53
CA SER A 137 15.97 -12.03 -3.40
C SER A 137 16.94 -11.24 -4.25
N LEU A 138 18.23 -11.65 -4.32
CA LEU A 138 19.22 -11.01 -5.20
C LEU A 138 18.84 -11.16 -6.68
N ALA A 139 18.29 -12.31 -7.08
CA ALA A 139 17.79 -12.51 -8.45
C ALA A 139 16.56 -11.64 -8.73
N ALA A 140 15.67 -11.46 -7.75
CA ALA A 140 14.49 -10.61 -7.89
C ALA A 140 14.85 -9.13 -8.08
N TYR A 141 15.83 -8.58 -7.35
CA TYR A 141 16.30 -7.20 -7.58
C TYR A 141 16.80 -7.00 -9.02
N LYS A 142 17.61 -7.96 -9.55
CA LYS A 142 18.08 -7.91 -10.95
C LYS A 142 16.91 -7.93 -11.91
N ARG A 143 15.95 -8.82 -11.68
CA ARG A 143 14.77 -8.96 -12.52
C ARG A 143 13.93 -7.69 -12.55
N ILE A 144 13.74 -7.00 -11.42
CA ILE A 144 13.05 -5.71 -11.34
C ILE A 144 13.70 -4.71 -12.31
N VAL A 145 15.03 -4.57 -12.27
CA VAL A 145 15.76 -3.65 -13.13
C VAL A 145 15.75 -4.09 -14.58
N ASP A 146 16.07 -5.37 -14.86
CA ASP A 146 16.18 -5.93 -16.21
C ASP A 146 14.85 -5.87 -16.98
N GLU A 147 13.72 -5.96 -16.28
CA GLU A 147 12.39 -5.85 -16.88
C GLU A 147 11.89 -4.39 -16.97
N GLY A 148 12.71 -3.40 -16.59
CA GLY A 148 12.42 -1.97 -16.77
C GLY A 148 11.45 -1.39 -15.73
N HIS A 149 11.38 -1.98 -14.54
CA HIS A 149 10.70 -1.43 -13.39
C HIS A 149 11.65 -0.51 -12.61
N THR A 150 11.10 0.41 -11.84
CA THR A 150 11.89 1.26 -10.95
C THR A 150 12.19 0.52 -9.66
N LEU A 151 13.50 0.35 -9.37
CA LEU A 151 13.99 -0.18 -8.11
C LEU A 151 14.25 0.98 -7.16
N ALA A 152 13.59 0.98 -6.00
CA ALA A 152 13.62 2.06 -5.01
C ALA A 152 13.87 1.52 -3.60
N ILE A 153 14.23 2.41 -2.69
CA ILE A 153 14.64 2.07 -1.32
C ILE A 153 13.46 2.19 -0.36
N HIS A 154 13.17 1.11 0.40
CA HIS A 154 12.25 1.19 1.52
C HIS A 154 13.02 1.23 2.85
N SER A 155 13.78 0.21 3.17
CA SER A 155 14.64 0.09 4.34
C SER A 155 15.45 -1.19 4.23
N TYR A 156 16.68 -1.22 4.75
CA TYR A 156 17.39 -2.49 4.82
C TYR A 156 16.75 -3.44 5.82
N SER A 157 16.48 -2.97 7.04
CA SER A 157 16.06 -3.81 8.16
C SER A 157 14.54 -3.84 8.39
N HIS A 158 13.83 -2.80 7.96
CA HIS A 158 12.42 -2.52 8.25
C HIS A 158 12.11 -2.54 9.77
N LYS A 159 13.09 -2.24 10.62
CA LYS A 159 12.95 -2.22 12.07
C LYS A 159 12.78 -0.80 12.57
N TYR A 160 11.56 -0.39 12.83
CA TYR A 160 11.21 0.95 13.30
C TYR A 160 12.05 1.43 14.51
N GLY A 161 12.38 0.51 15.44
CA GLY A 161 13.19 0.82 16.63
C GLY A 161 14.64 1.16 16.30
N ASP A 162 15.16 0.74 15.17
CA ASP A 162 16.52 0.99 14.72
C ASP A 162 16.56 2.19 13.78
N ILE A 163 15.75 2.18 12.71
CA ILE A 163 15.74 3.21 11.65
C ILE A 163 15.25 4.59 12.14
N TYR A 164 14.32 4.64 13.09
CA TYR A 164 13.74 5.88 13.59
C TYR A 164 14.25 6.29 14.98
N GLN A 165 15.36 5.72 15.44
CA GLN A 165 15.98 6.08 16.71
C GLN A 165 16.81 7.39 16.59
N SER A 166 17.46 7.59 15.44
CA SER A 166 18.29 8.75 15.11
C SER A 166 18.40 8.92 13.59
N VAL A 167 18.80 10.10 13.14
CA VAL A 167 19.13 10.34 11.71
C VAL A 167 20.26 9.41 11.27
N ASP A 168 21.32 9.26 12.08
CA ASP A 168 22.43 8.34 11.78
C ASP A 168 21.98 6.88 11.65
N GLY A 169 20.99 6.45 12.47
CA GLY A 169 20.41 5.12 12.38
C GLY A 169 19.67 4.90 11.06
N TYR A 170 18.91 5.90 10.63
CA TYR A 170 18.24 5.87 9.33
C TYR A 170 19.25 5.89 8.17
N ALA A 171 20.26 6.78 8.25
CA ALA A 171 21.32 6.89 7.26
C ALA A 171 22.04 5.55 7.05
N TYR A 172 22.45 4.91 8.14
CA TYR A 172 23.12 3.60 8.08
C TYR A 172 22.26 2.52 7.42
N ASP A 173 20.96 2.47 7.73
CA ASP A 173 20.02 1.50 7.15
C ASP A 173 19.82 1.75 5.65
N LEU A 174 19.68 3.02 5.24
CA LEU A 174 19.54 3.44 3.85
C LEU A 174 20.80 3.12 3.04
N GLU A 175 21.98 3.58 3.48
CA GLU A 175 23.26 3.37 2.80
C GLU A 175 23.57 1.87 2.65
N LYS A 176 23.22 1.07 3.64
CA LYS A 176 23.40 -0.38 3.58
C LYS A 176 22.56 -1.02 2.50
N LEU A 177 21.30 -0.58 2.34
CA LEU A 177 20.43 -1.09 1.27
C LEU A 177 20.90 -0.60 -0.09
N GLU A 178 21.21 0.68 -0.22
CA GLU A 178 21.73 1.26 -1.46
C GLU A 178 22.96 0.49 -1.96
N THR A 179 23.94 0.24 -1.06
CA THR A 179 25.14 -0.55 -1.39
C THR A 179 24.78 -1.94 -1.89
N LEU A 180 23.91 -2.67 -1.17
CA LEU A 180 23.45 -4.01 -1.58
C LEU A 180 22.81 -4.01 -2.97
N LEU A 181 21.91 -3.05 -3.23
CA LEU A 181 21.21 -2.95 -4.51
C LEU A 181 22.16 -2.60 -5.65
N TYR A 182 23.07 -1.64 -5.43
CA TYR A 182 24.07 -1.26 -6.43
C TYR A 182 25.04 -2.41 -6.74
N GLU A 183 25.57 -3.09 -5.73
CA GLU A 183 26.46 -4.25 -5.93
C GLU A 183 25.75 -5.41 -6.65
N THR A 184 24.43 -5.54 -6.44
CA THR A 184 23.65 -6.62 -7.03
C THR A 184 23.23 -6.32 -8.47
N THR A 185 22.81 -5.09 -8.76
CA THR A 185 22.13 -4.73 -10.02
C THR A 185 22.93 -3.75 -10.89
N GLY A 186 23.85 -3.00 -10.30
CA GLY A 186 24.52 -1.86 -10.94
C GLY A 186 23.65 -0.60 -11.08
N ALA A 187 22.39 -0.65 -10.65
CA ALA A 187 21.48 0.48 -10.71
C ALA A 187 21.65 1.41 -9.49
N GLN A 188 21.61 2.72 -9.71
CA GLN A 188 21.53 3.72 -8.66
C GLN A 188 20.07 3.98 -8.31
N CYS A 189 19.69 3.76 -7.06
CA CYS A 189 18.36 4.09 -6.57
C CYS A 189 18.27 5.60 -6.28
N LYS A 190 17.26 6.26 -6.79
CA LYS A 190 17.02 7.69 -6.59
C LYS A 190 15.85 7.97 -5.64
N TYR A 191 15.00 6.99 -5.42
CA TYR A 191 13.72 7.17 -4.73
C TYR A 191 13.64 6.35 -3.46
N VAL A 192 13.02 6.96 -2.45
CA VAL A 192 12.82 6.38 -1.12
C VAL A 192 11.35 6.40 -0.77
N ARG A 193 10.88 5.39 -0.05
CA ARG A 193 9.63 5.44 0.69
C ARG A 193 9.89 5.08 2.14
N PHE A 194 9.54 5.97 3.05
CA PHE A 194 9.72 5.75 4.48
C PHE A 194 8.79 4.65 4.99
N PRO A 195 9.27 3.65 5.75
CA PRO A 195 8.39 2.71 6.45
C PRO A 195 7.31 3.41 7.28
N GLY A 196 6.04 3.20 6.91
CA GLY A 196 4.90 3.89 7.50
C GLY A 196 4.63 5.30 6.97
N GLY A 197 5.34 5.73 5.92
CA GLY A 197 5.19 7.03 5.26
C GLY A 197 5.94 8.17 5.95
N SER A 198 6.07 9.31 5.24
CA SER A 198 6.78 10.49 5.76
C SER A 198 6.06 11.13 6.96
N SER A 199 4.76 10.96 7.10
CA SER A 199 3.95 11.48 8.21
C SER A 199 3.81 10.55 9.41
N ASN A 200 4.62 9.46 9.46
CA ASN A 200 4.56 8.51 10.57
C ASN A 200 4.86 9.19 11.91
N LYS A 201 4.30 8.63 12.99
CA LYS A 201 4.45 9.14 14.37
C LYS A 201 5.27 8.22 15.26
N VAL A 202 5.93 7.22 14.68
CA VAL A 202 6.75 6.24 15.43
C VAL A 202 8.20 6.68 15.51
N SER A 203 8.63 7.61 14.67
CA SER A 203 9.96 8.21 14.71
C SER A 203 10.19 8.94 16.03
N LYS A 204 11.38 8.75 16.62
CA LYS A 204 11.82 9.45 17.83
C LYS A 204 12.59 10.73 17.51
N VAL A 205 12.94 10.93 16.26
CA VAL A 205 13.53 12.16 15.72
C VAL A 205 12.55 12.81 14.76
N SER A 206 12.80 14.07 14.44
CA SER A 206 11.97 14.77 13.45
C SER A 206 12.05 14.07 12.10
N MET A 207 10.92 13.79 11.48
CA MET A 207 10.90 13.28 10.12
C MET A 207 11.47 14.32 9.13
N ALA A 208 11.35 15.62 9.43
CA ALA A 208 12.01 16.66 8.64
C ALA A 208 13.53 16.50 8.61
N ASP A 209 14.16 16.14 9.75
CA ASP A 209 15.61 15.93 9.79
C ASP A 209 16.03 14.70 8.95
N ILE A 210 15.21 13.66 8.95
CA ILE A 210 15.42 12.47 8.11
C ILE A 210 15.23 12.82 6.62
N ILE A 211 14.22 13.61 6.28
CA ILE A 211 13.97 14.07 4.91
C ILE A 211 15.13 14.94 4.42
N HIS A 212 15.62 15.87 5.24
CA HIS A 212 16.82 16.66 4.89
C HIS A 212 18.04 15.77 4.61
N TYR A 213 18.21 14.69 5.39
CA TYR A 213 19.27 13.72 5.10
C TYR A 213 19.05 13.06 3.72
N VAL A 214 17.85 12.59 3.41
CA VAL A 214 17.55 11.96 2.11
C VAL A 214 17.86 12.91 0.96
N HIS A 215 17.42 14.18 1.04
CA HIS A 215 17.74 15.19 0.02
C HIS A 215 19.25 15.48 -0.04
N SER A 216 19.99 15.43 1.09
CA SER A 216 21.43 15.67 1.13
C SER A 216 22.28 14.60 0.41
N VAL A 217 21.69 13.46 0.12
CA VAL A 217 22.29 12.35 -0.65
C VAL A 217 21.68 12.21 -2.05
N ASP A 218 21.09 13.30 -2.57
CA ASP A 218 20.48 13.38 -3.91
C ASP A 218 19.40 12.33 -4.16
N MET A 219 18.63 11.99 -3.14
CA MET A 219 17.45 11.12 -3.24
C MET A 219 16.16 11.89 -2.97
N GLU A 220 15.05 11.43 -3.60
CA GLU A 220 13.73 11.97 -3.40
C GLU A 220 12.82 10.93 -2.74
N TYR A 221 11.77 11.36 -2.02
CA TYR A 221 10.85 10.43 -1.37
C TYR A 221 9.43 10.55 -1.89
N PHE A 222 8.77 9.40 -1.95
CA PHE A 222 7.38 9.26 -2.39
C PHE A 222 6.55 8.55 -1.34
N ASP A 223 5.45 9.17 -0.94
CA ASP A 223 4.35 8.51 -0.24
C ASP A 223 3.34 7.95 -1.26
N TRP A 224 2.09 7.91 -0.93
CA TRP A 224 0.98 7.44 -1.75
C TRP A 224 -0.27 8.28 -1.48
N ASN A 225 -1.20 8.32 -2.42
CA ASN A 225 -2.52 8.92 -2.23
C ASN A 225 -3.65 7.90 -2.36
N ILE A 226 -3.36 6.69 -2.85
CA ILE A 226 -4.28 5.56 -2.87
C ILE A 226 -3.66 4.38 -2.11
N SER A 227 -4.40 3.81 -1.15
CA SER A 227 -4.00 2.60 -0.44
C SER A 227 -4.91 1.43 -0.82
N ALA A 228 -4.32 0.32 -1.24
CA ALA A 228 -5.02 -0.95 -1.42
C ALA A 228 -5.49 -1.57 -0.09
N SER A 229 -4.99 -1.05 1.05
CA SER A 229 -5.26 -1.54 2.41
C SER A 229 -4.93 -3.03 2.59
N ASP A 230 -4.01 -3.55 1.80
CA ASP A 230 -3.62 -4.96 1.79
C ASP A 230 -2.69 -5.35 2.93
N ALA A 231 -2.06 -4.38 3.63
CA ALA A 231 -1.17 -4.61 4.78
C ALA A 231 -1.90 -4.76 6.12
N VAL A 232 -3.24 -4.73 6.17
CA VAL A 232 -4.00 -4.90 7.43
C VAL A 232 -3.83 -6.30 8.01
N ASN A 233 -4.02 -6.44 9.34
CA ASN A 233 -3.78 -7.69 10.07
C ASN A 233 -4.59 -8.89 9.54
N THR A 234 -5.79 -8.65 9.02
CA THR A 234 -6.63 -9.68 8.39
C THR A 234 -6.45 -9.60 6.88
N ALA A 235 -6.09 -10.71 6.24
CA ALA A 235 -5.99 -10.76 4.78
C ALA A 235 -7.34 -10.40 4.16
N LEU A 236 -7.34 -9.38 3.30
CA LEU A 236 -8.52 -8.99 2.53
C LEU A 236 -8.73 -9.97 1.36
N ALA A 237 -9.98 -10.11 0.93
CA ALA A 237 -10.27 -10.78 -0.32
C ALA A 237 -9.75 -9.93 -1.52
N PRO A 238 -9.30 -10.56 -2.62
CA PRO A 238 -8.80 -9.84 -3.80
C PRO A 238 -9.77 -8.75 -4.30
N GLU A 239 -11.08 -9.03 -4.31
CA GLU A 239 -12.13 -8.10 -4.75
C GLU A 239 -12.20 -6.84 -3.88
N SER A 240 -11.88 -6.97 -2.58
CA SER A 240 -11.83 -5.83 -1.66
C SER A 240 -10.61 -4.94 -1.96
N ILE A 241 -9.47 -5.54 -2.32
CA ILE A 241 -8.25 -4.84 -2.72
C ILE A 241 -8.51 -4.07 -4.02
N VAL A 242 -9.11 -4.72 -5.03
CA VAL A 242 -9.53 -4.06 -6.28
C VAL A 242 -10.44 -2.88 -5.98
N SER A 243 -11.46 -3.07 -5.15
CA SER A 243 -12.41 -2.02 -4.80
C SER A 243 -11.74 -0.84 -4.07
N ASN A 244 -10.79 -1.12 -3.16
CA ASN A 244 -10.05 -0.08 -2.45
C ASN A 244 -9.23 0.80 -3.41
N VAL A 245 -8.65 0.23 -4.45
CA VAL A 245 -7.94 0.99 -5.49
C VAL A 245 -8.92 1.72 -6.38
N MET A 246 -9.83 0.99 -7.03
CA MET A 246 -10.69 1.54 -8.08
C MET A 246 -11.70 2.61 -7.61
N ASN A 247 -12.15 2.55 -6.35
CA ASN A 247 -13.02 3.58 -5.78
C ASN A 247 -12.29 4.91 -5.49
N ASN A 248 -10.98 4.94 -5.63
CA ASN A 248 -10.15 6.12 -5.31
C ASN A 248 -9.37 6.65 -6.52
N ILE A 249 -9.26 5.88 -7.62
CA ILE A 249 -8.42 6.18 -8.78
C ILE A 249 -8.80 7.48 -9.51
N ASP A 250 -10.00 8.00 -9.35
CA ASP A 250 -10.45 9.22 -10.06
C ASP A 250 -10.39 10.47 -9.17
N ARG A 251 -9.71 10.41 -8.03
CA ARG A 251 -9.71 11.52 -7.05
C ARG A 251 -8.62 12.54 -7.28
N TYR A 252 -7.55 12.18 -7.97
CA TYR A 252 -6.37 13.00 -8.17
C TYR A 252 -5.98 12.94 -9.65
N GLU A 253 -5.15 13.88 -10.11
CA GLU A 253 -4.59 13.87 -11.48
C GLU A 253 -3.45 12.86 -11.58
N THR A 254 -2.74 12.64 -10.49
CA THR A 254 -1.66 11.65 -10.34
C THR A 254 -2.00 10.70 -9.20
N ASP A 255 -2.04 9.40 -9.49
CA ASP A 255 -2.36 8.36 -8.52
C ASP A 255 -1.15 7.48 -8.21
N ILE A 256 -0.64 7.55 -6.99
CA ILE A 256 0.37 6.61 -6.49
C ILE A 256 -0.34 5.58 -5.59
N VAL A 257 -0.40 4.34 -6.07
CA VAL A 257 -1.09 3.23 -5.41
C VAL A 257 -0.13 2.43 -4.56
N LEU A 258 -0.38 2.38 -3.24
CA LEU A 258 0.36 1.55 -2.30
C LEU A 258 -0.20 0.13 -2.28
N LEU A 259 0.66 -0.82 -2.64
CA LEU A 259 0.50 -2.26 -2.56
C LEU A 259 1.70 -2.85 -1.78
N HIS A 260 1.59 -4.08 -1.30
CA HIS A 260 2.69 -4.74 -0.58
C HIS A 260 3.07 -6.08 -1.21
N ASP A 261 4.38 -6.28 -1.38
CA ASP A 261 4.99 -7.54 -1.80
C ASP A 261 5.53 -8.29 -0.58
N THR A 262 4.66 -8.95 0.16
CA THR A 262 5.05 -9.75 1.33
C THR A 262 4.57 -11.19 1.24
N GLY A 263 5.30 -12.13 1.83
CA GLY A 263 4.99 -13.56 1.78
C GLY A 263 3.63 -13.97 2.38
N SER A 264 2.93 -13.05 3.03
CA SER A 264 1.59 -13.27 3.59
C SER A 264 0.46 -12.67 2.74
N ARG A 265 0.76 -12.05 1.58
CA ARG A 265 -0.18 -11.23 0.79
C ARG A 265 -0.49 -11.79 -0.60
N LYS A 266 -0.81 -13.10 -0.65
CA LYS A 266 -1.25 -13.71 -1.91
C LYS A 266 -2.47 -13.00 -2.54
N SER A 267 -3.36 -12.46 -1.72
CA SER A 267 -4.53 -11.72 -2.20
C SER A 267 -4.19 -10.46 -2.98
N THR A 268 -3.04 -9.80 -2.70
CA THR A 268 -2.53 -8.68 -3.50
C THR A 268 -2.16 -9.15 -4.90
N VAL A 269 -1.45 -10.28 -5.01
CA VAL A 269 -1.10 -10.90 -6.28
C VAL A 269 -2.36 -11.30 -7.07
N ASP A 270 -3.32 -11.93 -6.40
CA ASP A 270 -4.57 -12.38 -7.01
C ASP A 270 -5.46 -11.19 -7.47
N ALA A 271 -5.33 -10.01 -6.85
CA ALA A 271 -6.06 -8.79 -7.22
C ALA A 271 -5.42 -8.02 -8.38
N LEU A 272 -4.10 -8.18 -8.59
CA LEU A 272 -3.31 -7.35 -9.52
C LEU A 272 -3.81 -7.37 -10.96
N PRO A 273 -4.17 -8.53 -11.57
CA PRO A 273 -4.73 -8.55 -12.93
C PRO A 273 -5.97 -7.67 -13.07
N ALA A 274 -6.93 -7.80 -12.14
CA ALA A 274 -8.18 -7.05 -12.20
C ALA A 274 -7.98 -5.54 -11.98
N ILE A 275 -6.99 -5.14 -11.18
CA ILE A 275 -6.60 -3.72 -11.01
C ILE A 275 -6.07 -3.18 -12.34
N ILE A 276 -5.11 -3.88 -12.97
CA ILE A 276 -4.49 -3.45 -14.22
C ILE A 276 -5.53 -3.37 -15.34
N GLU A 277 -6.32 -4.43 -15.54
CA GLU A 277 -7.39 -4.47 -16.55
C GLU A 277 -8.39 -3.32 -16.37
N SER A 278 -8.80 -3.04 -15.12
CA SER A 278 -9.74 -1.97 -14.82
C SER A 278 -9.18 -0.58 -15.14
N ILE A 279 -7.87 -0.35 -14.93
CA ILE A 279 -7.21 0.90 -15.23
C ILE A 279 -7.00 1.02 -16.74
N GLN A 280 -6.51 -0.02 -17.41
CA GLN A 280 -6.30 -0.03 -18.87
C GLN A 280 -7.59 0.10 -19.68
N ALA A 281 -8.74 -0.28 -19.10
CA ALA A 281 -10.04 -0.08 -19.72
C ALA A 281 -10.55 1.37 -19.66
N LYS A 282 -9.86 2.25 -18.90
CA LYS A 282 -10.22 3.67 -18.80
C LYS A 282 -9.48 4.45 -19.90
N GLU A 283 -10.24 5.20 -20.70
CA GLU A 283 -9.67 6.10 -21.71
C GLU A 283 -8.88 7.25 -21.05
N GLY A 284 -7.69 7.54 -21.54
CA GLY A 284 -6.83 8.59 -21.01
C GLY A 284 -6.08 8.24 -19.72
N TYR A 285 -5.99 6.94 -19.35
CA TYR A 285 -5.21 6.48 -18.20
C TYR A 285 -3.94 5.78 -18.65
N GLU A 286 -2.83 6.07 -17.97
CA GLU A 286 -1.55 5.45 -18.25
C GLU A 286 -0.92 4.86 -16.97
N LEU A 287 -0.43 3.63 -17.07
CA LEU A 287 0.29 2.95 -15.99
C LEU A 287 1.79 3.13 -16.20
N LEU A 288 2.46 3.81 -15.26
CA LEU A 288 3.86 4.18 -15.33
C LEU A 288 4.65 3.75 -14.09
N PRO A 289 5.97 3.54 -14.20
CA PRO A 289 6.86 3.49 -13.04
C PRO A 289 7.20 4.91 -12.59
N ILE A 290 7.51 5.11 -11.31
CA ILE A 290 8.03 6.40 -10.81
C ILE A 290 9.37 6.72 -11.48
N ASP A 291 9.49 7.95 -11.96
CA ASP A 291 10.68 8.52 -12.60
C ASP A 291 10.91 9.97 -12.17
N ASP A 292 11.89 10.65 -12.80
CA ASP A 292 12.25 12.03 -12.47
C ASP A 292 11.17 13.07 -12.84
N ASP A 293 10.20 12.71 -13.69
CA ASP A 293 9.07 13.56 -14.13
C ASP A 293 7.78 13.29 -13.33
N THR A 294 7.83 12.35 -12.36
CA THR A 294 6.68 11.98 -11.55
C THR A 294 6.37 13.08 -10.52
N GLU A 295 5.11 13.51 -10.45
CA GLU A 295 4.65 14.46 -9.44
C GLU A 295 4.86 13.91 -8.01
N LEU A 296 5.44 14.73 -7.15
CA LEU A 296 5.76 14.35 -5.77
C LEU A 296 4.49 14.26 -4.91
N ILE A 297 4.11 13.05 -4.54
CA ILE A 297 3.08 12.80 -3.54
C ILE A 297 3.75 12.55 -2.19
N GLN A 298 3.64 13.53 -1.30
CA GLN A 298 4.32 13.59 0.00
C GLN A 298 3.34 13.97 1.10
N HIS A 299 3.19 13.11 2.11
CA HIS A 299 2.29 13.36 3.26
C HIS A 299 2.85 14.44 4.21
N LEU A 300 4.15 14.53 4.34
CA LEU A 300 4.86 15.60 5.02
C LEU A 300 5.76 16.30 4.00
N LYS A 301 5.43 17.53 3.65
CA LYS A 301 6.27 18.40 2.84
C LYS A 301 7.12 19.26 3.76
N ILE A 302 8.41 19.41 3.45
CA ILE A 302 9.30 20.36 4.12
C ILE A 302 9.57 21.51 3.15
N GLU A 303 9.62 22.74 3.67
CA GLU A 303 10.11 23.89 2.92
C GLU A 303 11.64 23.86 2.96
N GLU A 304 12.28 23.96 1.80
CA GLU A 304 13.75 24.07 1.67
C GLU A 304 14.28 25.40 2.22
#